data_e48b3bb203011f92b0e1f419da8408a1
#
_entry.id   e48b3bb203011f92b0e1f419da8408a1
#
_cell.length_a   1.000
_cell.length_b   1.000
_cell.length_c   1.000
_cell.angle_alpha   90.00
_cell.angle_beta   90.00
_cell.angle_gamma   90.00
#
_symmetry.space_group_name_H-M   'P 1'
#
loop_
_entity.id
_entity.type
_entity.pdbx_description
1 polymer ?
#
loop_
_entity_poly.entity_id
_entity_poly.type
_entity_poly.pdbx_seq_one_letter_code
_entity_poly.pdbx_strand_id
1 'polypeptide(L)'
;YNDSQLPYRQVILPDGRIAADVPYIAGLSVRAARKEIIRLLDEKGLLLKSEKLTHTVSIHERCGTEVEIIPSQQWYIDVLNIKEELLKAGDAINWYPASMKNRYRMWVENLKWDWCISRQRYFGVPFPVWYCAKCGKPHFADESQLPVNPLETPYHGACECGCTEFVPESAVLDTWATSSLTPVINENTARGAGYEEPFVPMTMRTQAHEIIRTWAFYTIVKSYYHRHPIPWKDVMICGFVLAKPGEKISKSKGNAK
;
A
#
# COMPACT_ATOMS: atom_id res chain seq x y z
N TYR A 1 18.55 -4.41 -13.41
CA TYR A 1 18.98 -3.16 -12.78
C TYR A 1 19.87 -3.44 -11.56
N ASN A 2 19.34 -4.11 -10.54
CA ASN A 2 20.10 -4.36 -9.29
C ASN A 2 21.33 -5.24 -9.50
N ASP A 3 21.20 -6.31 -10.29
CA ASP A 3 22.28 -7.27 -10.53
C ASP A 3 23.40 -6.72 -11.43
N SER A 4 23.09 -5.74 -12.26
CA SER A 4 24.03 -5.16 -13.23
C SER A 4 24.40 -3.72 -12.95
N GLN A 5 23.87 -3.11 -11.88
CA GLN A 5 24.10 -1.71 -11.51
C GLN A 5 23.92 -0.71 -12.67
N LEU A 6 22.96 -1.00 -13.55
CA LEU A 6 22.67 -0.13 -14.70
C LEU A 6 22.12 1.22 -14.23
N PRO A 7 22.44 2.32 -14.93
CA PRO A 7 21.87 3.62 -14.60
C PRO A 7 20.36 3.60 -14.82
N TYR A 8 19.62 4.11 -13.83
CA TYR A 8 18.18 4.30 -13.94
C TYR A 8 17.85 5.64 -14.63
N ARG A 9 16.95 5.61 -15.60
CA ARG A 9 16.38 6.81 -16.22
C ARG A 9 14.86 6.71 -16.20
N GLN A 10 14.21 7.68 -15.58
CA GLN A 10 12.76 7.78 -15.59
C GLN A 10 12.30 8.42 -16.90
N VAL A 11 11.67 7.62 -17.74
CA VAL A 11 11.16 8.05 -19.05
C VAL A 11 9.67 8.39 -18.99
N ILE A 12 8.92 7.71 -18.13
CA ILE A 12 7.48 7.92 -17.96
C ILE A 12 7.27 8.68 -16.65
N LEU A 13 6.56 9.79 -16.71
CA LEU A 13 6.22 10.63 -15.57
C LEU A 13 4.93 10.14 -14.88
N PRO A 14 4.67 10.57 -13.63
CA PRO A 14 3.45 10.18 -12.89
C PRO A 14 2.13 10.52 -13.59
N ASP A 15 2.12 11.51 -14.47
CA ASP A 15 0.96 11.90 -15.29
C ASP A 15 0.78 11.04 -16.56
N GLY A 16 1.61 10.00 -16.76
CA GLY A 16 1.58 9.10 -17.91
C GLY A 16 2.16 9.69 -19.19
N ARG A 17 2.91 10.79 -19.08
CA ARG A 17 3.60 11.42 -20.22
C ARG A 17 5.08 11.08 -20.23
N ILE A 18 5.66 11.17 -21.41
CA ILE A 18 7.09 10.99 -21.60
C ILE A 18 7.84 12.24 -21.10
N ALA A 19 8.93 12.03 -20.38
CA ALA A 19 9.76 13.08 -19.80
C ALA A 19 10.29 14.05 -20.88
N ALA A 20 10.47 15.33 -20.50
CA ALA A 20 10.83 16.41 -21.41
C ALA A 20 12.23 16.26 -22.03
N ASP A 21 13.12 15.51 -21.36
CA ASP A 21 14.49 15.23 -21.80
C ASP A 21 14.60 14.04 -22.78
N VAL A 22 13.48 13.44 -23.18
CA VAL A 22 13.45 12.32 -24.15
C VAL A 22 13.23 12.88 -25.54
N PRO A 23 14.24 12.83 -26.44
CA PRO A 23 14.13 13.40 -27.78
C PRO A 23 12.98 12.78 -28.57
N TYR A 24 12.38 13.57 -29.45
CA TYR A 24 11.34 13.23 -30.43
C TYR A 24 9.96 12.85 -29.88
N ILE A 25 9.85 12.39 -28.64
CA ILE A 25 8.61 11.90 -28.05
C ILE A 25 8.24 12.58 -26.72
N ALA A 26 8.98 13.60 -26.32
CA ALA A 26 8.72 14.37 -25.11
C ALA A 26 7.28 14.86 -25.01
N GLY A 27 6.66 14.72 -23.82
CA GLY A 27 5.31 15.17 -23.53
C GLY A 27 4.18 14.33 -24.14
N LEU A 28 4.49 13.34 -25.00
CA LEU A 28 3.48 12.43 -25.54
C LEU A 28 2.98 11.47 -24.45
N SER A 29 1.72 11.01 -24.58
CA SER A 29 1.27 9.85 -23.80
C SER A 29 2.02 8.59 -24.22
N VAL A 30 2.15 7.61 -23.34
CA VAL A 30 2.85 6.33 -23.62
C VAL A 30 2.30 5.67 -24.91
N ARG A 31 0.99 5.69 -25.10
CA ARG A 31 0.35 5.12 -26.30
C ARG A 31 0.72 5.88 -27.59
N ALA A 32 0.80 7.22 -27.51
CA ALA A 32 1.22 8.04 -28.64
C ALA A 32 2.71 7.88 -28.93
N ALA A 33 3.55 7.82 -27.89
CA ALA A 33 4.98 7.63 -27.98
C ALA A 33 5.34 6.27 -28.66
N ARG A 34 4.66 5.18 -28.28
CA ARG A 34 4.85 3.87 -28.94
C ARG A 34 4.62 3.92 -30.46
N LYS A 35 3.58 4.63 -30.89
CA LYS A 35 3.30 4.80 -32.34
C LYS A 35 4.36 5.66 -33.01
N GLU A 36 4.74 6.75 -32.38
CA GLU A 36 5.72 7.69 -32.92
C GLU A 36 7.12 7.08 -33.05
N ILE A 37 7.54 6.26 -32.09
CA ILE A 37 8.82 5.54 -32.15
C ILE A 37 8.84 4.60 -33.36
N ILE A 38 7.76 3.85 -33.61
CA ILE A 38 7.66 2.94 -34.77
C ILE A 38 7.78 3.74 -36.08
N ARG A 39 7.06 4.87 -36.18
CA ARG A 39 7.14 5.76 -37.35
C ARG A 39 8.56 6.29 -37.58
N LEU A 40 9.23 6.77 -36.54
CA LEU A 40 10.60 7.29 -36.61
C LEU A 40 11.63 6.23 -36.97
N LEU A 41 11.48 5.00 -36.49
CA LEU A 41 12.35 3.88 -36.86
C LEU A 41 12.17 3.49 -38.32
N ASP A 42 10.94 3.49 -38.82
CA ASP A 42 10.62 3.20 -40.21
C ASP A 42 11.21 4.27 -41.13
N GLU A 43 10.99 5.54 -40.88
CA GLU A 43 11.55 6.65 -41.65
C GLU A 43 13.09 6.66 -41.69
N LYS A 44 13.74 6.15 -40.65
CA LYS A 44 15.20 6.04 -40.60
C LYS A 44 15.74 4.75 -41.22
N GLY A 45 14.87 3.86 -41.71
CA GLY A 45 15.25 2.54 -42.21
C GLY A 45 15.79 1.59 -41.13
N LEU A 46 15.45 1.83 -39.87
CA LEU A 46 15.91 1.05 -38.72
C LEU A 46 14.86 0.02 -38.27
N LEU A 47 13.64 0.06 -38.79
CA LEU A 47 12.58 -0.89 -38.45
C LEU A 47 12.77 -2.16 -39.26
N LEU A 48 13.30 -3.21 -38.65
CA LEU A 48 13.51 -4.51 -39.29
C LEU A 48 12.22 -5.33 -39.44
N LYS A 49 11.36 -5.30 -38.43
CA LYS A 49 10.12 -6.07 -38.37
C LYS A 49 9.16 -5.49 -37.33
N SER A 50 7.87 -5.55 -37.64
CA SER A 50 6.79 -5.26 -36.68
C SER A 50 5.72 -6.35 -36.77
N GLU A 51 5.38 -6.97 -35.65
CA GLU A 51 4.38 -8.04 -35.58
C GLU A 51 3.37 -7.76 -34.47
N LYS A 52 2.13 -8.21 -34.67
CA LYS A 52 1.11 -8.20 -33.62
C LYS A 52 1.36 -9.36 -32.67
N LEU A 53 1.52 -9.04 -31.37
CA LEU A 53 1.64 -10.00 -30.29
C LEU A 53 0.43 -9.88 -29.36
N THR A 54 -0.21 -11.00 -29.05
CA THR A 54 -1.25 -11.07 -28.01
C THR A 54 -0.62 -11.56 -26.73
N HIS A 55 -0.68 -10.72 -25.67
CA HIS A 55 -0.18 -11.06 -24.35
C HIS A 55 -1.05 -10.45 -23.24
N THR A 56 -0.88 -10.95 -22.02
CA THR A 56 -1.59 -10.41 -20.87
C THR A 56 -0.98 -9.07 -20.47
N VAL A 57 -1.82 -8.06 -20.25
CA VAL A 57 -1.45 -6.71 -19.79
C VAL A 57 -2.12 -6.42 -18.47
N SER A 58 -1.37 -5.87 -17.53
CA SER A 58 -1.92 -5.38 -16.27
C SER A 58 -2.73 -4.11 -16.52
N ILE A 59 -3.97 -4.09 -16.03
CA ILE A 59 -4.88 -2.95 -16.16
C ILE A 59 -5.42 -2.51 -14.80
N HIS A 60 -5.79 -1.25 -14.68
CA HIS A 60 -6.47 -0.75 -13.51
C HIS A 60 -7.89 -1.31 -13.42
N GLU A 61 -8.24 -1.94 -12.29
CA GLU A 61 -9.49 -2.70 -12.10
C GLU A 61 -10.77 -1.91 -12.46
N ARG A 62 -10.82 -0.61 -12.16
CA ARG A 62 -12.04 0.20 -12.34
C ARG A 62 -12.18 0.79 -13.73
N CYS A 63 -11.10 1.27 -14.34
CA CYS A 63 -11.17 2.00 -15.60
C CYS A 63 -10.59 1.23 -16.80
N GLY A 64 -9.99 0.04 -16.57
CA GLY A 64 -9.42 -0.77 -17.65
C GLY A 64 -8.19 -0.17 -18.33
N THR A 65 -7.64 0.93 -17.80
CA THR A 65 -6.44 1.57 -18.34
C THR A 65 -5.21 0.72 -18.04
N GLU A 66 -4.34 0.53 -19.05
CA GLU A 66 -3.04 -0.12 -18.89
C GLU A 66 -2.21 0.62 -17.84
N VAL A 67 -1.53 -0.13 -16.95
CA VAL A 67 -0.67 0.45 -15.91
C VAL A 67 0.77 0.43 -16.36
N GLU A 68 1.48 1.52 -16.07
CA GLU A 68 2.91 1.64 -16.26
C GLU A 68 3.62 1.55 -14.92
N ILE A 69 4.86 1.03 -14.91
CA ILE A 69 5.66 0.88 -13.70
C ILE A 69 6.63 2.05 -13.61
N ILE A 70 6.48 2.82 -12.55
CA ILE A 70 7.37 3.95 -12.25
C ILE A 70 7.91 3.81 -10.82
N PRO A 71 9.15 4.24 -10.54
CA PRO A 71 9.66 4.28 -9.17
C PRO A 71 9.00 5.45 -8.44
N SER A 72 8.72 5.24 -7.17
CA SER A 72 8.22 6.27 -6.25
C SER A 72 8.73 5.99 -4.84
N GLN A 73 8.96 7.05 -4.08
CA GLN A 73 9.25 6.93 -2.66
C GLN A 73 7.96 6.62 -1.92
N GLN A 74 8.00 5.63 -1.04
CA GLN A 74 6.84 5.17 -0.30
C GLN A 74 7.23 4.86 1.14
N TRP A 75 6.25 4.93 2.04
CA TRP A 75 6.39 4.48 3.41
C TRP A 75 6.08 2.98 3.51
N TYR A 76 6.94 2.25 4.22
CA TYR A 76 6.80 0.82 4.42
C TYR A 76 6.83 0.46 5.90
N ILE A 77 6.07 -0.56 6.27
CA ILE A 77 6.25 -1.28 7.53
C ILE A 77 7.06 -2.54 7.22
N ASP A 78 8.16 -2.73 7.93
CA ASP A 78 8.97 -3.94 7.82
C ASP A 78 8.15 -5.17 8.25
N VAL A 79 7.99 -6.11 7.36
CA VAL A 79 7.32 -7.39 7.62
C VAL A 79 8.19 -8.58 7.24
N LEU A 80 9.23 -8.36 6.44
CA LEU A 80 10.11 -9.44 5.99
C LEU A 80 10.99 -9.96 7.12
N ASN A 81 11.46 -9.06 7.98
CA ASN A 81 12.35 -9.42 9.08
C ASN A 81 11.62 -10.04 10.29
N ILE A 82 10.27 -9.97 10.32
CA ILE A 82 9.43 -10.49 11.41
C ILE A 82 8.51 -11.64 10.99
N LYS A 83 8.82 -12.31 9.87
CA LYS A 83 7.99 -13.41 9.36
C LYS A 83 7.77 -14.53 10.37
N GLU A 84 8.79 -14.91 11.11
CA GLU A 84 8.71 -15.97 12.11
C GLU A 84 7.74 -15.60 13.24
N GLU A 85 7.79 -14.37 13.70
CA GLU A 85 6.89 -13.83 14.73
C GLU A 85 5.44 -13.78 14.22
N LEU A 86 5.25 -13.37 12.97
CA LEU A 86 3.93 -13.35 12.34
C LEU A 86 3.35 -14.77 12.18
N LEU A 87 4.19 -15.76 11.84
CA LEU A 87 3.76 -17.17 11.79
C LEU A 87 3.39 -17.69 13.17
N LYS A 88 4.18 -17.41 14.21
CA LYS A 88 3.88 -17.76 15.61
C LYS A 88 2.56 -17.12 16.07
N ALA A 89 2.35 -15.84 15.77
CA ALA A 89 1.11 -15.15 16.10
C ALA A 89 -0.10 -15.79 15.40
N GLY A 90 0.03 -16.12 14.12
CA GLY A 90 -1.01 -16.81 13.36
C GLY A 90 -1.33 -18.22 13.89
N ASP A 91 -0.31 -18.92 14.41
CA ASP A 91 -0.47 -20.25 15.03
C ASP A 91 -1.15 -20.20 16.41
N ALA A 92 -0.97 -19.10 17.14
CA ALA A 92 -1.59 -18.87 18.43
C ALA A 92 -3.08 -18.51 18.34
N ILE A 93 -3.59 -18.17 17.16
CA ILE A 93 -5.00 -17.86 16.90
C ILE A 93 -5.75 -19.15 16.54
N ASN A 94 -6.97 -19.32 17.07
CA ASN A 94 -7.88 -20.38 16.67
C ASN A 94 -8.61 -19.98 15.38
N TRP A 95 -8.47 -20.77 14.33
CA TRP A 95 -9.08 -20.51 13.02
C TRP A 95 -10.31 -21.40 12.80
N TYR A 96 -11.42 -20.79 12.39
CA TYR A 96 -12.66 -21.46 12.04
C TYR A 96 -13.10 -21.14 10.60
N PRO A 97 -13.04 -22.13 9.66
CA PRO A 97 -12.50 -23.49 9.82
C PRO A 97 -10.97 -23.50 9.92
N ALA A 98 -10.41 -24.51 10.59
CA ALA A 98 -8.97 -24.63 10.84
C ALA A 98 -8.10 -24.57 9.56
N SER A 99 -8.64 -25.03 8.42
CA SER A 99 -7.96 -25.01 7.13
C SER A 99 -7.60 -23.59 6.64
N MET A 100 -8.29 -22.55 7.13
CA MET A 100 -8.03 -21.16 6.74
C MET A 100 -6.70 -20.63 7.30
N LYS A 101 -6.17 -21.25 8.37
CA LYS A 101 -4.80 -20.98 8.84
C LYS A 101 -3.78 -21.16 7.72
N ASN A 102 -3.94 -22.16 6.86
CA ASN A 102 -3.01 -22.41 5.76
C ASN A 102 -2.94 -21.25 4.78
N ARG A 103 -4.06 -20.55 4.53
CA ARG A 103 -4.04 -19.35 3.66
C ARG A 103 -3.22 -18.21 4.26
N TYR A 104 -3.31 -18.01 5.58
CA TYR A 104 -2.50 -17.02 6.28
C TYR A 104 -1.02 -17.41 6.24
N ARG A 105 -0.68 -18.66 6.61
CA ARG A 105 0.70 -19.15 6.60
C ARG A 105 1.35 -19.03 5.23
N MET A 106 0.69 -19.54 4.19
CA MET A 106 1.19 -19.44 2.81
C MET A 106 1.40 -17.99 2.38
N TRP A 107 0.55 -17.07 2.81
CA TRP A 107 0.73 -15.65 2.53
C TRP A 107 2.01 -15.11 3.18
N VAL A 108 2.21 -15.34 4.49
CA VAL A 108 3.39 -14.87 5.23
C VAL A 108 4.67 -15.49 4.69
N GLU A 109 4.69 -16.81 4.48
CA GLU A 109 5.86 -17.54 3.97
C GLU A 109 6.32 -17.02 2.60
N ASN A 110 5.37 -16.67 1.72
CA ASN A 110 5.65 -16.22 0.35
C ASN A 110 5.79 -14.68 0.20
N LEU A 111 5.77 -13.91 1.27
CA LEU A 111 6.05 -12.47 1.21
C LEU A 111 7.45 -12.21 0.65
N LYS A 112 7.54 -11.27 -0.30
CA LYS A 112 8.79 -10.87 -0.97
C LYS A 112 9.12 -9.39 -0.81
N TRP A 113 8.22 -8.61 -0.21
CA TRP A 113 8.36 -7.17 0.01
C TRP A 113 7.63 -6.76 1.28
N ASP A 114 8.06 -5.63 1.82
CA ASP A 114 7.46 -5.01 2.99
C ASP A 114 6.09 -4.40 2.69
N TRP A 115 5.33 -4.11 3.72
CA TRP A 115 3.98 -3.55 3.57
C TRP A 115 4.06 -2.05 3.25
N CYS A 116 3.76 -1.69 2.00
CA CYS A 116 3.61 -0.30 1.57
C CYS A 116 2.33 0.31 2.16
N ILE A 117 2.49 1.30 3.04
CA ILE A 117 1.40 1.94 3.77
C ILE A 117 1.01 3.33 3.27
N SER A 118 1.74 3.91 2.33
CA SER A 118 1.44 5.23 1.78
C SER A 118 0.64 5.16 0.47
N ARG A 119 -0.23 6.15 0.28
CA ARG A 119 -1.03 6.32 -0.94
C ARG A 119 -1.05 7.78 -1.35
N GLN A 120 -0.96 8.02 -2.65
CA GLN A 120 -1.10 9.34 -3.26
C GLN A 120 -2.58 9.56 -3.58
N ARG A 121 -3.33 10.01 -2.56
CA ARG A 121 -4.78 10.27 -2.63
C ARG A 121 -5.13 11.53 -1.86
N TYR A 122 -6.21 12.18 -2.27
CA TYR A 122 -6.71 13.36 -1.56
C TYR A 122 -7.31 13.01 -0.19
N PHE A 123 -8.10 11.93 -0.12
CA PHE A 123 -8.72 11.49 1.13
C PHE A 123 -7.91 10.37 1.80
N GLY A 124 -7.67 10.53 3.08
CA GLY A 124 -7.03 9.55 3.95
C GLY A 124 -6.51 10.18 5.23
N VAL A 125 -5.96 9.38 6.12
CA VAL A 125 -5.26 9.87 7.31
C VAL A 125 -3.87 10.32 6.89
N PRO A 126 -3.49 11.59 7.10
CA PRO A 126 -2.17 12.10 6.71
C PRO A 126 -1.05 11.47 7.53
N PHE A 127 0.14 11.39 6.97
CA PHE A 127 1.36 11.10 7.72
C PHE A 127 1.79 12.37 8.46
N PRO A 128 2.00 12.33 9.77
CA PRO A 128 2.43 13.49 10.55
C PRO A 128 3.95 13.74 10.37
N VAL A 129 4.38 14.02 9.14
CA VAL A 129 5.80 14.09 8.76
C VAL A 129 6.07 15.30 7.88
N TRP A 130 7.23 15.91 8.11
CA TRP A 130 7.81 16.95 7.26
C TRP A 130 9.25 16.56 6.89
N TYR A 131 9.70 16.99 5.74
CA TYR A 131 11.07 16.76 5.27
C TYR A 131 11.86 18.05 5.27
N CYS A 132 13.08 18.02 5.77
CA CYS A 132 13.99 19.14 5.65
C CYS A 132 14.22 19.48 4.17
N ALA A 133 13.97 20.73 3.77
CA ALA A 133 14.12 21.18 2.39
C ALA A 133 15.58 21.07 1.88
N LYS A 134 16.57 21.10 2.79
CA LYS A 134 18.00 21.05 2.44
C LYS A 134 18.56 19.63 2.34
N CYS A 135 18.29 18.76 3.33
CA CYS A 135 18.91 17.45 3.42
C CYS A 135 17.93 16.27 3.25
N GLY A 136 16.61 16.55 3.14
CA GLY A 136 15.60 15.52 2.98
C GLY A 136 15.31 14.69 4.24
N LYS A 137 15.94 14.99 5.40
CA LYS A 137 15.71 14.24 6.64
C LYS A 137 14.26 14.38 7.08
N PRO A 138 13.55 13.25 7.39
CA PRO A 138 12.19 13.31 7.90
C PRO A 138 12.16 13.79 9.36
N HIS A 139 11.15 14.59 9.69
CA HIS A 139 10.80 15.06 11.02
C HIS A 139 9.37 14.66 11.33
N PHE A 140 9.14 14.07 12.49
CA PHE A 140 7.85 13.54 12.90
C PHE A 140 7.19 14.49 13.92
N ALA A 141 5.87 14.54 13.91
CA ALA A 141 5.13 15.21 14.97
C ALA A 141 5.31 14.48 16.30
N ASP A 142 5.35 15.22 17.38
CA ASP A 142 5.24 14.66 18.72
C ASP A 142 3.81 14.15 18.98
N GLU A 143 3.65 13.16 19.87
CA GLU A 143 2.33 12.62 20.22
C GLU A 143 1.34 13.70 20.70
N SER A 144 1.84 14.72 21.44
CA SER A 144 1.03 15.84 21.92
C SER A 144 0.47 16.74 20.82
N GLN A 145 1.03 16.67 19.61
CA GLN A 145 0.58 17.43 18.44
C GLN A 145 -0.49 16.69 17.62
N LEU A 146 -0.72 15.42 17.90
CA LEU A 146 -1.67 14.60 17.16
C LEU A 146 -3.12 14.87 17.58
N PRO A 147 -4.08 14.86 16.63
CA PRO A 147 -3.91 14.66 15.19
C PRO A 147 -3.39 15.92 14.47
N VAL A 148 -2.52 15.75 13.48
CA VAL A 148 -1.98 16.86 12.69
C VAL A 148 -1.99 16.54 11.19
N ASN A 149 -2.35 17.53 10.38
CA ASN A 149 -2.21 17.49 8.93
C ASN A 149 -1.00 18.35 8.54
N PRO A 150 0.11 17.77 8.06
CA PRO A 150 1.30 18.56 7.72
C PRO A 150 1.08 19.55 6.56
N LEU A 151 0.09 19.32 5.71
CA LEU A 151 -0.27 20.26 4.64
C LEU A 151 -0.91 21.56 5.17
N GLU A 152 -1.48 21.53 6.37
CA GLU A 152 -2.15 22.67 7.00
C GLU A 152 -1.35 23.24 8.18
N THR A 153 -0.46 22.44 8.76
CA THR A 153 0.32 22.79 9.94
C THR A 153 1.81 22.75 9.61
N PRO A 154 2.50 23.90 9.59
CA PRO A 154 3.95 23.91 9.34
C PRO A 154 4.72 23.30 10.51
N TYR A 155 5.88 22.73 10.22
CA TYR A 155 6.82 22.28 11.24
C TYR A 155 7.59 23.47 11.82
N HIS A 156 7.53 23.59 13.16
CA HIS A 156 8.23 24.65 13.90
C HIS A 156 9.48 24.09 14.59
N GLY A 157 10.59 24.04 13.89
CA GLY A 157 11.84 23.53 14.42
C GLY A 157 13.02 23.79 13.48
N ALA A 158 14.18 23.31 13.88
CA ALA A 158 15.38 23.34 13.06
C ALA A 158 15.87 21.90 12.82
N CYS A 159 16.31 21.63 11.58
CA CYS A 159 16.96 20.38 11.27
C CYS A 159 18.41 20.39 11.78
N GLU A 160 18.98 19.25 12.08
CA GLU A 160 20.38 19.09 12.48
C GLU A 160 21.37 19.72 11.48
N CYS A 161 20.98 19.85 10.20
CA CYS A 161 21.77 20.53 9.19
C CYS A 161 21.66 22.08 9.23
N GLY A 162 20.95 22.64 10.22
CA GLY A 162 20.72 24.07 10.41
C GLY A 162 19.62 24.68 9.53
N CYS A 163 18.91 23.88 8.71
CA CYS A 163 17.80 24.36 7.90
C CYS A 163 16.53 24.49 8.74
N THR A 164 15.73 25.54 8.48
CA THR A 164 14.43 25.80 9.11
C THR A 164 13.27 25.70 8.14
N GLU A 165 13.53 25.34 6.88
CA GLU A 165 12.51 25.15 5.87
C GLU A 165 12.17 23.67 5.73
N PHE A 166 10.88 23.36 5.67
CA PHE A 166 10.37 21.98 5.62
C PHE A 166 9.29 21.83 4.58
N VAL A 167 9.30 20.67 3.92
CA VAL A 167 8.29 20.27 2.95
C VAL A 167 7.38 19.22 3.61
N PRO A 168 6.06 19.42 3.65
CA PRO A 168 5.14 18.46 4.23
C PRO A 168 5.03 17.17 3.42
N GLU A 169 4.81 16.04 4.09
CA GLU A 169 4.40 14.81 3.43
C GLU A 169 2.98 14.98 2.87
N SER A 170 2.78 14.64 1.60
CA SER A 170 1.49 14.73 0.91
C SER A 170 0.76 13.39 0.81
N ALA A 171 1.45 12.28 1.06
CA ALA A 171 0.84 10.96 1.06
C ALA A 171 -0.09 10.78 2.27
N VAL A 172 -1.06 9.90 2.11
CA VAL A 172 -1.97 9.48 3.18
C VAL A 172 -1.79 8.00 3.47
N LEU A 173 -2.18 7.58 4.66
CA LEU A 173 -2.15 6.18 5.05
C LEU A 173 -3.08 5.33 4.18
N ASP A 174 -2.63 4.15 3.81
CA ASP A 174 -3.48 3.10 3.27
C ASP A 174 -4.63 2.80 4.23
N THR A 175 -5.83 2.61 3.70
CA THR A 175 -7.04 2.30 4.49
C THR A 175 -6.87 1.03 5.34
N TRP A 176 -6.08 0.07 4.88
CA TRP A 176 -5.75 -1.12 5.66
C TRP A 176 -4.83 -0.80 6.85
N ALA A 177 -3.97 0.21 6.74
CA ALA A 177 -3.14 0.66 7.85
C ALA A 177 -3.98 1.28 8.97
N THR A 178 -5.07 1.95 8.64
CA THR A 178 -6.02 2.49 9.64
C THR A 178 -6.95 1.41 10.18
N SER A 179 -7.55 0.58 9.32
CA SER A 179 -8.49 -0.48 9.75
C SER A 179 -7.83 -1.58 10.59
N SER A 180 -6.53 -1.80 10.41
CA SER A 180 -5.75 -2.76 11.20
C SER A 180 -5.55 -2.35 12.67
N LEU A 181 -5.86 -1.10 13.03
CA LEU A 181 -5.87 -0.60 14.41
C LEU A 181 -7.19 -0.86 15.15
N THR A 182 -8.18 -1.49 14.51
CA THR A 182 -9.51 -1.71 15.11
C THR A 182 -9.46 -2.33 16.52
N PRO A 183 -8.62 -3.31 16.87
CA PRO A 183 -8.54 -3.83 18.24
C PRO A 183 -8.14 -2.75 19.25
N VAL A 184 -7.13 -1.93 18.92
CA VAL A 184 -6.66 -0.84 19.80
C VAL A 184 -7.70 0.27 19.92
N ILE A 185 -8.38 0.62 18.82
CA ILE A 185 -9.48 1.60 18.84
C ILE A 185 -10.61 1.13 19.75
N ASN A 186 -10.99 -0.14 19.64
CA ASN A 186 -12.04 -0.72 20.49
C ASN A 186 -11.61 -0.75 21.98
N GLU A 187 -10.35 -1.08 22.26
CA GLU A 187 -9.82 -1.03 23.63
C GLU A 187 -9.89 0.38 24.20
N ASN A 188 -9.44 1.38 23.45
CA ASN A 188 -9.49 2.76 23.90
C ASN A 188 -10.93 3.26 24.11
N THR A 189 -11.86 2.82 23.24
CA THR A 189 -13.29 3.13 23.38
C THR A 189 -13.88 2.48 24.64
N ALA A 190 -13.54 1.21 24.90
CA ALA A 190 -13.99 0.50 26.08
C ALA A 190 -13.45 1.16 27.37
N ARG A 191 -12.17 1.52 27.41
CA ARG A 191 -11.56 2.26 28.53
C ARG A 191 -12.24 3.61 28.77
N GLY A 192 -12.53 4.36 27.69
CA GLY A 192 -13.28 5.61 27.76
C GLY A 192 -14.71 5.45 28.28
N ALA A 193 -15.29 4.25 28.15
CA ALA A 193 -16.60 3.89 28.71
C ALA A 193 -16.51 3.26 30.13
N GLY A 194 -15.33 3.26 30.75
CA GLY A 194 -15.12 2.78 32.12
C GLY A 194 -14.82 1.29 32.28
N TYR A 195 -14.50 0.58 31.16
CA TYR A 195 -14.03 -0.80 31.25
C TYR A 195 -12.54 -0.83 31.55
N GLU A 196 -12.15 -1.46 32.64
CA GLU A 196 -10.76 -1.55 33.14
C GLU A 196 -10.02 -2.80 32.65
N GLU A 197 -10.76 -3.86 32.32
CA GLU A 197 -10.20 -5.13 31.88
C GLU A 197 -9.47 -4.99 30.53
N PRO A 198 -8.37 -5.76 30.33
CA PRO A 198 -7.67 -5.77 29.04
C PRO A 198 -8.60 -6.22 27.92
N PHE A 199 -8.68 -5.43 26.87
CA PHE A 199 -9.55 -5.69 25.72
C PHE A 199 -8.84 -6.42 24.57
N VAL A 200 -7.52 -6.27 24.50
CA VAL A 200 -6.68 -6.99 23.52
C VAL A 200 -5.88 -8.08 24.25
N PRO A 201 -5.91 -9.35 23.80
CA PRO A 201 -6.59 -9.85 22.60
C PRO A 201 -8.11 -9.91 22.76
N MET A 202 -8.82 -9.43 21.73
CA MET A 202 -10.27 -9.55 21.65
C MET A 202 -10.68 -11.05 21.61
N THR A 203 -11.94 -11.35 21.96
CA THR A 203 -12.41 -12.74 21.94
C THR A 203 -12.45 -13.29 20.52
N MET A 204 -13.12 -12.62 19.59
CA MET A 204 -13.33 -13.13 18.23
C MET A 204 -13.34 -12.02 17.18
N ARG A 205 -12.83 -12.38 16.00
CA ARG A 205 -12.98 -11.61 14.77
C ARG A 205 -13.68 -12.44 13.71
N THR A 206 -14.70 -11.88 13.07
CA THR A 206 -15.35 -12.47 11.89
C THR A 206 -14.92 -11.72 10.63
N GLN A 207 -14.60 -12.44 9.56
CA GLN A 207 -14.26 -11.87 8.27
C GLN A 207 -14.35 -12.88 7.13
N ALA A 208 -14.41 -12.40 5.87
CA ALA A 208 -14.36 -13.29 4.72
C ALA A 208 -12.92 -13.72 4.39
N HIS A 209 -12.80 -14.86 3.69
CA HIS A 209 -11.52 -15.46 3.35
C HIS A 209 -10.66 -14.59 2.42
N GLU A 210 -11.27 -13.71 1.64
CA GLU A 210 -10.57 -12.84 0.67
C GLU A 210 -9.67 -11.80 1.34
N ILE A 211 -10.01 -11.40 2.59
CA ILE A 211 -9.27 -10.38 3.34
C ILE A 211 -8.34 -10.96 4.41
N ILE A 212 -8.05 -12.25 4.38
CA ILE A 212 -7.01 -12.86 5.23
C ILE A 212 -5.64 -12.23 4.93
N ARG A 213 -5.34 -11.99 3.65
CA ARG A 213 -4.07 -11.39 3.18
C ARG A 213 -3.95 -9.90 3.46
N THR A 214 -5.05 -9.25 3.78
CA THR A 214 -5.12 -7.82 4.08
C THR A 214 -5.52 -7.60 5.53
N TRP A 215 -6.80 -7.58 5.85
CA TRP A 215 -7.27 -7.18 7.16
C TRP A 215 -6.74 -8.07 8.30
N ALA A 216 -6.80 -9.41 8.20
CA ALA A 216 -6.26 -10.27 9.24
C ALA A 216 -4.74 -10.11 9.37
N PHE A 217 -4.02 -10.21 8.25
CA PHE A 217 -2.57 -10.10 8.22
C PHE A 217 -2.10 -8.74 8.77
N TYR A 218 -2.63 -7.65 8.27
CA TYR A 218 -2.20 -6.31 8.69
C TYR A 218 -2.59 -6.01 10.16
N THR A 219 -3.70 -6.57 10.66
CA THR A 219 -4.04 -6.44 12.08
C THR A 219 -3.05 -7.20 12.96
N ILE A 220 -2.61 -8.39 12.54
CA ILE A 220 -1.58 -9.16 13.26
C ILE A 220 -0.24 -8.40 13.24
N VAL A 221 0.16 -7.82 12.11
CA VAL A 221 1.36 -6.97 12.00
C VAL A 221 1.28 -5.78 12.95
N LYS A 222 0.17 -5.06 12.96
CA LYS A 222 -0.03 -3.92 13.86
C LYS A 222 -0.04 -4.34 15.32
N SER A 223 -0.70 -5.46 15.65
CA SER A 223 -0.70 -6.03 17.00
C SER A 223 0.73 -6.29 17.48
N TYR A 224 1.56 -6.91 16.66
CA TYR A 224 2.96 -7.15 16.97
C TYR A 224 3.71 -5.86 17.29
N TYR A 225 3.62 -4.84 16.43
CA TYR A 225 4.31 -3.56 16.63
C TYR A 225 3.76 -2.74 17.81
N HIS A 226 2.50 -2.92 18.18
CA HIS A 226 1.90 -2.35 19.39
C HIS A 226 2.09 -3.22 20.63
N ARG A 227 3.00 -4.21 20.59
CA ARG A 227 3.40 -5.10 21.69
C ARG A 227 2.27 -5.99 22.23
N HIS A 228 1.31 -6.33 21.38
CA HIS A 228 0.31 -7.34 21.67
C HIS A 228 0.66 -8.65 20.94
N PRO A 229 0.66 -9.80 21.62
CA PRO A 229 1.06 -11.07 21.00
C PRO A 229 0.13 -11.49 19.86
N ILE A 230 -1.18 -11.29 20.04
CA ILE A 230 -2.23 -11.56 19.05
C ILE A 230 -3.36 -10.52 19.22
N PRO A 231 -4.05 -10.12 18.14
CA PRO A 231 -5.14 -9.16 18.23
C PRO A 231 -6.47 -9.75 18.72
N TRP A 232 -6.69 -11.04 18.55
CA TRP A 232 -7.88 -11.81 18.98
C TRP A 232 -7.54 -13.28 19.20
N LYS A 233 -8.33 -13.96 20.04
CA LYS A 233 -8.17 -15.40 20.35
C LYS A 233 -8.67 -16.28 19.22
N ASP A 234 -9.82 -15.91 18.65
CA ASP A 234 -10.53 -16.67 17.64
C ASP A 234 -10.74 -15.84 16.36
N VAL A 235 -10.67 -16.49 15.20
CA VAL A 235 -11.05 -15.90 13.93
C VAL A 235 -11.98 -16.82 13.16
N MET A 236 -13.20 -16.32 12.88
CA MET A 236 -14.18 -17.03 12.08
C MET A 236 -14.14 -16.52 10.63
N ILE A 237 -13.83 -17.41 9.70
CA ILE A 237 -13.74 -17.10 8.29
C ILE A 237 -14.99 -17.57 7.57
N CYS A 238 -15.75 -16.64 7.02
CA CYS A 238 -16.92 -16.90 6.20
C CYS A 238 -16.64 -16.76 4.70
N GLY A 239 -17.61 -17.17 3.88
CA GLY A 239 -17.66 -16.82 2.47
C GLY A 239 -18.16 -15.39 2.26
N PHE A 240 -18.28 -14.99 1.00
CA PHE A 240 -18.93 -13.75 0.58
C PHE A 240 -19.90 -14.03 -0.58
N VAL A 241 -20.86 -13.13 -0.75
CA VAL A 241 -21.90 -13.29 -1.78
C VAL A 241 -21.33 -12.89 -3.15
N LEU A 242 -21.59 -13.72 -4.14
CA LEU A 242 -21.27 -13.45 -5.54
C LEU A 242 -22.54 -13.07 -6.31
N ALA A 243 -22.43 -12.24 -7.33
CA ALA A 243 -23.53 -11.93 -8.24
C ALA A 243 -23.95 -13.19 -9.05
N LYS A 244 -22.98 -13.97 -9.45
CA LYS A 244 -23.07 -15.32 -10.04
C LYS A 244 -21.72 -16.05 -9.86
N PRO A 245 -21.66 -17.36 -10.14
CA PRO A 245 -20.44 -18.12 -10.01
C PRO A 245 -19.23 -17.43 -10.65
N GLY A 246 -18.19 -17.14 -9.88
CA GLY A 246 -16.98 -16.46 -10.33
C GLY A 246 -17.09 -14.94 -10.51
N GLU A 247 -18.26 -14.32 -10.30
CA GLU A 247 -18.43 -12.88 -10.48
C GLU A 247 -18.68 -12.16 -9.13
N LYS A 248 -17.74 -11.32 -8.74
CA LYS A 248 -17.84 -10.50 -7.53
C LYS A 248 -18.87 -9.37 -7.71
N ILE A 249 -19.68 -9.13 -6.69
CA ILE A 249 -20.59 -7.97 -6.63
C ILE A 249 -19.76 -6.69 -6.65
N SER A 250 -20.09 -5.77 -7.55
CA SER A 250 -19.44 -4.47 -7.67
C SER A 250 -20.43 -3.39 -8.09
N LYS A 251 -20.40 -2.25 -7.38
CA LYS A 251 -21.22 -1.08 -7.74
C LYS A 251 -20.90 -0.58 -9.16
N SER A 252 -19.63 -0.62 -9.56
CA SER A 252 -19.20 -0.20 -10.91
C SER A 252 -19.72 -1.09 -12.03
N LYS A 253 -20.08 -2.35 -11.73
CA LYS A 253 -20.65 -3.31 -12.67
C LYS A 253 -22.19 -3.30 -12.66
N GLY A 254 -22.82 -2.64 -11.70
CA GLY A 254 -24.28 -2.63 -11.55
C GLY A 254 -24.89 -4.03 -11.35
N ASN A 255 -24.12 -5.01 -10.87
CA ASN A 255 -24.52 -6.41 -10.75
C ASN A 255 -24.97 -6.81 -9.34
N ALA A 256 -25.15 -5.86 -8.44
CA ALA A 256 -25.87 -6.05 -7.17
C ALA A 256 -27.37 -5.95 -7.44
N LYS A 257 -28.11 -7.01 -7.19
CA LYS A 257 -29.57 -7.01 -7.17
C LYS A 257 -30.05 -6.98 -5.72
#